data_4ccc0ff525979773cbd0e607d3b92e66
#
_entry.id   4ccc0ff525979773cbd0e607d3b92e66
#
_cell.length_a   1.000
_cell.length_b   1.000
_cell.length_c   1.000
_cell.angle_alpha   90.00
_cell.angle_beta   90.00
_cell.angle_gamma   90.00
#
_symmetry.space_group_name_H-M   'P 1'
#
loop_
_entity.id
_entity.type
_entity.pdbx_description
1 polymer ?
#
loop_
_entity_poly.entity_id
_entity_poly.type
_entity_poly.pdbx_seq_one_letter_code
_entity_poly.pdbx_strand_id
1 'polypeptide(L)'
;MKVKYNRVSTILQTGNRFEADTDRYDITLLDKVSGSVSFRDRVEAKKLVKLVEDGKVTELVVEEFSRLGRNTGDVISTLDWLDQYEVNVRIRNLGVESRPNGKRNPLFSLLIVLG
;
A
#
# COMPACT_ATOMS: atom_id res chain seq x y z
N MET A 1 -8.39 10.47 4.76
CA MET A 1 -6.97 10.83 5.00
C MET A 1 -6.07 10.14 3.99
N LYS A 2 -4.92 10.71 3.77
CA LYS A 2 -3.87 10.14 2.91
C LYS A 2 -2.87 9.41 3.79
N VAL A 3 -2.69 8.12 3.57
CA VAL A 3 -1.84 7.26 4.39
C VAL A 3 -0.70 6.70 3.53
N LYS A 4 0.51 6.73 4.06
CA LYS A 4 1.64 6.02 3.48
C LYS A 4 1.88 4.74 4.27
N TYR A 5 2.03 3.62 3.56
CA TYR A 5 2.41 2.35 4.16
C TYR A 5 3.69 1.85 3.52
N ASN A 6 4.60 1.34 4.33
CA ASN A 6 5.80 0.68 3.85
C ASN A 6 6.14 -0.52 4.74
N ARG A 7 6.91 -1.43 4.19
CA ARG A 7 7.45 -2.59 4.90
C ARG A 7 8.91 -2.75 4.53
N VAL A 8 9.72 -2.98 5.55
CA VAL A 8 11.15 -3.32 5.37
C VAL A 8 11.47 -4.52 6.24
N SER A 9 12.41 -5.37 5.80
CA SER A 9 12.79 -6.55 6.55
C SER A 9 13.81 -6.26 7.65
N THR A 10 14.57 -5.15 7.52
CA THR A 10 15.52 -4.71 8.54
C THR A 10 15.47 -3.19 8.68
N ILE A 11 15.91 -2.71 9.84
CA ILE A 11 15.96 -1.27 10.12
C ILE A 11 16.91 -0.53 9.18
N LEU A 12 17.96 -1.21 8.71
CA LEU A 12 18.97 -0.62 7.85
C LEU A 12 18.46 -0.29 6.44
N GLN A 13 17.35 -0.91 6.03
CA GLN A 13 16.75 -0.67 4.72
C GLN A 13 15.85 0.56 4.67
N THR A 14 15.60 1.19 5.81
CA THR A 14 14.65 2.31 5.88
C THR A 14 15.24 3.64 5.42
N GLY A 15 16.57 3.81 5.51
CA GLY A 15 17.20 5.13 5.47
C GLY A 15 16.86 5.98 4.26
N ASN A 16 17.46 5.67 3.12
CA ASN A 16 17.45 6.59 1.99
C ASN A 16 16.10 6.73 1.29
N ARG A 17 15.29 5.66 1.23
CA ARG A 17 14.02 5.71 0.50
C ARG A 17 12.97 6.57 1.19
N PHE A 18 12.91 6.53 2.52
CA PHE A 18 12.00 7.38 3.28
C PHE A 18 12.38 8.85 3.16
N GLU A 19 13.67 9.14 3.22
CA GLU A 19 14.17 10.50 3.12
C GLU A 19 13.94 11.10 1.74
N ALA A 20 13.91 10.27 0.68
CA ALA A 20 13.67 10.73 -0.67
C ALA A 20 12.21 11.11 -0.94
N ASP A 21 11.28 10.70 -0.09
CA ASP A 21 9.86 11.00 -0.24
C ASP A 21 9.54 12.29 0.53
N THR A 22 9.35 13.36 -0.23
CA THR A 22 9.02 14.68 0.33
C THR A 22 7.53 14.95 0.36
N ASP A 23 6.69 14.03 -0.09
CA ASP A 23 5.23 14.16 -0.02
C ASP A 23 4.74 14.20 1.42
N ARG A 24 3.58 14.83 1.60
CA ARG A 24 2.95 14.93 2.91
C ARG A 24 1.85 13.89 3.04
N TYR A 25 1.84 13.21 4.18
CA TYR A 25 0.85 12.20 4.52
C TYR A 25 0.24 12.52 5.87
N ASP A 26 -1.04 12.18 6.04
CA ASP A 26 -1.70 12.33 7.34
C ASP A 26 -1.12 11.32 8.35
N ILE A 27 -0.82 10.11 7.88
CA ILE A 27 -0.23 9.04 8.68
C ILE A 27 0.80 8.29 7.83
N THR A 28 1.93 7.94 8.44
CA THR A 28 2.92 7.03 7.83
C THR A 28 3.05 5.81 8.72
N LEU A 29 2.82 4.63 8.14
CA LEU A 29 2.89 3.34 8.83
C LEU A 29 4.04 2.53 8.25
N LEU A 30 4.91 2.02 9.13
CA LEU A 30 6.07 1.23 8.73
C LEU A 30 6.11 -0.08 9.49
N ASP A 31 6.02 -1.20 8.77
CA ASP A 31 6.24 -2.52 9.32
C ASP A 31 7.68 -2.97 9.09
N LYS A 32 8.33 -3.46 10.15
CA LYS A 32 9.68 -4.01 10.12
C LYS A 32 9.60 -5.51 10.30
N VAL A 33 9.15 -6.20 9.25
CA VAL A 33 8.94 -7.66 9.25
C VAL A 33 9.32 -8.24 7.90
N SER A 34 9.54 -9.57 7.89
CA SER A 34 9.79 -10.29 6.64
C SER A 34 8.62 -10.13 5.66
N GLY A 35 8.94 -10.07 4.37
CA GLY A 35 7.94 -10.07 3.31
C GLY A 35 7.08 -11.33 3.27
N SER A 36 7.51 -12.41 3.94
CA SER A 36 6.75 -13.66 4.03
C SER A 36 5.57 -13.59 4.99
N VAL A 37 5.49 -12.53 5.80
CA VAL A 37 4.34 -12.31 6.70
C VAL A 37 3.18 -11.77 5.89
N SER A 38 2.01 -12.42 5.99
CA SER A 38 0.80 -11.98 5.33
C SER A 38 0.48 -10.52 5.71
N PHE A 39 -0.06 -9.74 4.77
CA PHE A 39 -0.36 -8.33 4.99
C PHE A 39 -1.19 -8.12 6.26
N ARG A 40 -2.27 -8.89 6.42
CA ARG A 40 -3.20 -8.72 7.55
C ARG A 40 -2.62 -9.15 8.90
N ASP A 41 -1.50 -9.86 8.91
CA ASP A 41 -0.83 -10.28 10.15
C ASP A 41 0.26 -9.30 10.59
N ARG A 42 0.55 -8.30 9.79
CA ARG A 42 1.55 -7.28 10.11
C ARG A 42 0.98 -6.26 11.08
N VAL A 43 1.76 -5.86 12.08
CA VAL A 43 1.31 -4.98 13.16
C VAL A 43 0.76 -3.64 12.67
N GLU A 44 1.53 -2.94 11.82
CA GLU A 44 1.11 -1.64 11.31
C GLU A 44 0.05 -1.77 10.21
N ALA A 45 0.10 -2.85 9.43
CA ALA A 45 -0.95 -3.12 8.46
C ALA A 45 -2.31 -3.34 9.13
N LYS A 46 -2.35 -3.94 10.32
CA LYS A 46 -3.59 -4.08 11.09
C LYS A 46 -4.21 -2.72 11.44
N LYS A 47 -3.38 -1.73 11.74
CA LYS A 47 -3.86 -0.37 11.99
C LYS A 47 -4.45 0.24 10.72
N LEU A 48 -3.80 0.02 9.58
CA LEU A 48 -4.30 0.47 8.28
C LEU A 48 -5.65 -0.18 7.97
N VAL A 49 -5.78 -1.49 8.18
CA VAL A 49 -7.02 -2.22 7.96
C VAL A 49 -8.16 -1.58 8.74
N LYS A 50 -7.94 -1.26 10.01
CA LYS A 50 -8.97 -0.63 10.84
C LYS A 50 -9.35 0.75 10.31
N LEU A 51 -8.36 1.56 9.92
CA LEU A 51 -8.63 2.89 9.38
C LEU A 51 -9.45 2.82 8.09
N VAL A 52 -9.16 1.86 7.22
CA VAL A 52 -9.90 1.65 5.98
C VAL A 52 -11.34 1.20 6.28
N GLU A 53 -11.51 0.24 7.18
CA GLU A 53 -12.83 -0.26 7.56
C GLU A 53 -13.69 0.82 8.22
N ASP A 54 -13.06 1.74 8.92
CA ASP A 54 -13.74 2.89 9.52
C ASP A 54 -14.04 4.01 8.50
N GLY A 55 -13.71 3.82 7.23
CA GLY A 55 -13.96 4.77 6.17
C GLY A 55 -13.09 6.02 6.22
N LYS A 56 -11.96 5.97 6.90
CA LYS A 56 -11.10 7.15 7.12
C LYS A 56 -10.02 7.33 6.06
N VAL A 57 -9.75 6.33 5.23
CA VAL A 57 -8.67 6.38 4.24
C VAL A 57 -9.24 6.65 2.86
N THR A 58 -8.76 7.71 2.21
CA THR A 58 -9.12 8.05 0.83
C THR A 58 -8.02 7.66 -0.15
N GLU A 59 -6.76 7.75 0.26
CA GLU A 59 -5.62 7.41 -0.57
C GLU A 59 -4.58 6.64 0.25
N LEU A 60 -4.09 5.56 -0.32
CA LEU A 60 -2.98 4.79 0.22
C LEU A 60 -1.80 4.85 -0.74
N VAL A 61 -0.63 5.22 -0.23
CA VAL A 61 0.59 5.33 -1.03
C VAL A 61 1.58 4.27 -0.57
N VAL A 62 2.10 3.49 -1.52
CA VAL A 62 3.15 2.50 -1.27
C VAL A 62 4.26 2.67 -2.31
N GLU A 63 5.48 2.25 -1.96
CA GLU A 63 6.61 2.33 -2.88
C GLU A 63 6.47 1.37 -4.05
N GLU A 64 6.03 0.14 -3.78
CA GLU A 64 5.89 -0.91 -4.79
C GLU A 64 4.82 -1.92 -4.36
N PHE A 65 4.29 -2.69 -5.32
CA PHE A 65 3.23 -3.67 -5.07
C PHE A 65 3.58 -4.68 -3.99
N SER A 66 4.83 -5.11 -3.95
CA SER A 66 5.29 -6.15 -3.02
C SER A 66 5.12 -5.78 -1.55
N ARG A 67 4.91 -4.50 -1.23
CA ARG A 67 4.65 -4.05 0.14
C ARG A 67 3.27 -4.44 0.65
N LEU A 68 2.34 -4.77 -0.25
CA LEU A 68 0.94 -5.03 0.09
C LEU A 68 0.61 -6.50 0.32
N GLY A 69 1.59 -7.40 0.28
CA GLY A 69 1.33 -8.80 0.54
C GLY A 69 2.60 -9.63 0.57
N ARG A 70 2.45 -10.91 0.99
CA ARG A 70 3.56 -11.86 1.05
C ARG A 70 3.86 -12.51 -0.30
N ASN A 71 2.90 -12.49 -1.21
CA ASN A 71 3.01 -13.02 -2.57
C ASN A 71 2.01 -12.32 -3.47
N THR A 72 2.01 -12.65 -4.77
CA THR A 72 1.12 -12.03 -5.75
C THR A 72 -0.35 -12.18 -5.38
N GLY A 73 -0.76 -13.36 -4.94
CA GLY A 73 -2.15 -13.61 -4.53
C GLY A 73 -2.58 -12.73 -3.35
N ASP A 74 -1.72 -12.57 -2.36
CA ASP A 74 -1.99 -11.73 -1.21
C ASP A 74 -2.06 -10.24 -1.61
N VAL A 75 -1.19 -9.81 -2.52
CA VAL A 75 -1.23 -8.43 -3.05
C VAL A 75 -2.55 -8.17 -3.77
N ILE A 76 -2.96 -9.06 -4.66
CA ILE A 76 -4.21 -8.93 -5.40
C ILE A 76 -5.41 -8.87 -4.44
N SER A 77 -5.44 -9.77 -3.45
CA SER A 77 -6.49 -9.80 -2.44
C SER A 77 -6.57 -8.49 -1.66
N THR A 78 -5.42 -7.96 -1.26
CA THR A 78 -5.34 -6.67 -0.53
C THR A 78 -5.85 -5.52 -1.40
N LEU A 79 -5.46 -5.48 -2.67
CA LEU A 79 -5.90 -4.42 -3.59
C LEU A 79 -7.39 -4.50 -3.89
N ASP A 80 -7.94 -5.70 -4.06
CA ASP A 80 -9.39 -5.88 -4.26
C ASP A 80 -10.16 -5.40 -3.05
N TRP A 81 -9.68 -5.71 -1.86
CA TRP A 81 -10.29 -5.27 -0.61
C TRP A 81 -10.27 -3.74 -0.51
N LEU A 82 -9.12 -3.10 -0.81
CA LEU A 82 -9.01 -1.64 -0.81
C LEU A 82 -9.96 -1.00 -1.83
N ASP A 83 -10.11 -1.61 -3.00
CA ASP A 83 -11.01 -1.11 -4.03
C ASP A 83 -12.48 -1.15 -3.59
N GLN A 84 -12.87 -2.16 -2.79
CA GLN A 84 -14.22 -2.24 -2.23
C GLN A 84 -14.55 -1.05 -1.32
N TYR A 85 -13.54 -0.49 -0.67
CA TYR A 85 -13.68 0.70 0.17
C TYR A 85 -13.39 1.99 -0.60
N GLU A 86 -13.25 1.89 -1.93
CA GLU A 86 -12.99 3.02 -2.82
C GLU A 86 -11.72 3.80 -2.46
N VAL A 87 -10.72 3.10 -1.91
CA VAL A 87 -9.41 3.68 -1.60
C VAL A 87 -8.59 3.77 -2.87
N ASN A 88 -8.10 4.96 -3.21
CA ASN A 88 -7.16 5.12 -4.30
C ASN A 88 -5.77 4.67 -3.85
N VAL A 89 -5.20 3.65 -4.50
CA VAL A 89 -3.86 3.15 -4.19
C VAL A 89 -2.88 3.72 -5.22
N ARG A 90 -1.87 4.41 -4.74
CA ARG A 90 -0.80 4.95 -5.58
C ARG A 90 0.49 4.16 -5.38
N ILE A 91 1.03 3.63 -6.46
CA ILE A 91 2.29 2.88 -6.46
C ILE A 91 3.39 3.81 -6.97
N ARG A 92 4.28 4.26 -6.07
CA ARG A 92 5.23 5.31 -6.38
C ARG A 92 6.26 4.92 -7.45
N ASN A 93 6.81 3.71 -7.38
CA ASN A 93 7.85 3.29 -8.31
C ASN A 93 7.36 3.17 -9.77
N LEU A 94 6.05 3.00 -9.97
CA LEU A 94 5.44 2.90 -11.29
C LEU A 94 4.67 4.16 -11.69
N GLY A 95 4.39 5.05 -10.76
CA GLY A 95 3.60 6.25 -11.02
C GLY A 95 2.15 5.95 -11.41
N VAL A 96 1.57 4.86 -10.89
CA VAL A 96 0.20 4.46 -11.25
C VAL A 96 -0.73 4.53 -10.05
N GLU A 97 -2.02 4.74 -10.33
CA GLU A 97 -3.07 4.83 -9.32
C GLU A 97 -4.22 3.90 -9.68
N SER A 98 -4.84 3.29 -8.65
CA SER A 98 -5.96 2.36 -8.87
C SER A 98 -7.28 3.06 -9.19
N ARG A 99 -7.51 4.24 -8.62
CA ARG A 99 -8.76 5.00 -8.80
C ARG A 99 -8.49 6.50 -8.99
N PRO A 100 -7.76 6.88 -10.06
CA PRO A 100 -7.50 8.30 -10.30
C PRO A 100 -8.82 9.04 -10.51
N ASN A 101 -8.99 10.15 -9.79
CA ASN A 101 -10.23 10.94 -9.81
C ASN A 101 -11.48 10.16 -9.40
N GLY A 102 -11.31 9.12 -8.57
CA GLY A 102 -12.41 8.29 -8.07
C GLY A 102 -12.91 7.22 -9.04
N LYS A 103 -12.33 7.12 -10.22
CA LYS A 103 -12.71 6.12 -11.22
C LYS A 103 -11.69 4.98 -11.28
N ARG A 104 -12.18 3.74 -11.28
CA ARG A 104 -11.32 2.57 -11.37
C ARG A 104 -10.48 2.59 -12.65
N ASN A 105 -9.18 2.37 -12.49
CA ASN A 105 -8.24 2.31 -13.60
C ASN A 105 -8.07 0.85 -14.06
N PRO A 106 -8.59 0.46 -15.24
CA PRO A 106 -8.49 -0.93 -15.70
C PRO A 106 -7.06 -1.37 -15.97
N LEU A 107 -6.16 -0.46 -16.30
CA LEU A 107 -4.75 -0.79 -16.51
C LEU A 107 -4.03 -1.21 -15.23
N PHE A 108 -4.53 -0.77 -14.07
CA PHE A 108 -3.94 -1.10 -12.79
C PHE A 108 -3.97 -2.61 -12.53
N SER A 109 -5.11 -3.26 -12.77
CA SER A 109 -5.24 -4.71 -12.60
C SER A 109 -4.31 -5.47 -13.55
N LEU A 110 -4.15 -4.99 -14.79
CA LEU A 110 -3.25 -5.60 -15.76
C LEU A 110 -1.79 -5.51 -15.31
N LEU A 111 -1.37 -4.37 -14.77
CA LEU A 111 -0.01 -4.18 -14.27
C LEU A 111 0.32 -5.11 -13.10
N ILE A 112 -0.64 -5.39 -12.23
CA ILE A 112 -0.45 -6.34 -11.12
C ILE A 112 -0.17 -7.75 -11.66
N VAL A 113 -0.93 -8.19 -12.65
CA VAL A 113 -0.79 -9.53 -13.22
C VAL A 113 0.54 -9.68 -13.95
N LEU A 114 1.01 -8.64 -14.62
CA LEU A 114 2.28 -8.65 -15.36
C LEU A 114 3.51 -8.36 -14.47
N GLY A 115 3.30 -7.71 -13.35
CA GLY A 115 4.36 -7.38 -12.39
C GLY A 115 4.53 -8.49 -11.38
#